data_b6b744b1b91abb577eb7e94f3ee8fcbe
#
_entry.id   b6b744b1b91abb577eb7e94f3ee8fcbe
#
_cell.length_a   1.000
_cell.length_b   1.000
_cell.length_c   1.000
_cell.angle_alpha   90.00
_cell.angle_beta   90.00
_cell.angle_gamma   90.00
#
_symmetry.space_group_name_H-M   'P 1'
#
loop_
_entity.id
_entity.type
_entity.pdbx_description
1 polymer ?
#
loop_
_entity_poly.entity_id
_entity_poly.type
_entity_poly.pdbx_seq_one_letter_code
_entity_poly.pdbx_strand_id
1 'polypeptide(L)'
;MTEEQTAGQMTQDVDLMQFVPKVHFEQIPIRNLVSNQEYQRNLSQHHVQRAAANFDLYQINPVKVSRRNGINYVFNGQHTIEIVALVSGSRETPVWCMVYDDLGYEHEADIFANQMKYVKPLLPYEIFMANIEAGNDKQLIIRDLVESYDLTIASTTTPGGICAVATLENIHDKYGYHMLDHVIRLIAATWEGASQSFSANMMNGLARFLNAYGDAIKDDIFKEKLGRISIKELARTAKDRRSGSLGFAEAILIYYNKKCR
;
A
#
# COMPACT_ATOMS: atom_id res chain seq x y z
N MET A 1 49.85 44.29 -8.64
CA MET A 1 50.31 42.92 -8.91
C MET A 1 49.49 42.00 -8.00
N THR A 2 48.44 41.47 -8.51
CA THR A 2 47.55 40.52 -7.82
C THR A 2 47.57 39.24 -8.64
N GLU A 3 48.17 38.21 -8.04
CA GLU A 3 48.25 36.86 -8.61
C GLU A 3 46.87 36.21 -8.52
N GLU A 4 46.22 36.04 -9.65
CA GLU A 4 45.09 35.14 -9.81
C GLU A 4 45.61 33.70 -9.79
N GLN A 5 45.41 33.03 -8.69
CA GLN A 5 45.55 31.56 -8.60
C GLN A 5 44.35 30.91 -9.25
N THR A 6 44.52 30.51 -10.50
CA THR A 6 43.56 29.64 -11.21
C THR A 6 43.67 28.25 -10.63
N ALA A 7 42.72 27.91 -9.76
CA ALA A 7 42.50 26.53 -9.29
C ALA A 7 41.92 25.72 -10.45
N GLY A 8 42.78 25.01 -11.18
CA GLY A 8 42.37 24.01 -12.15
C GLY A 8 41.72 22.84 -11.42
N GLN A 9 40.40 22.78 -11.43
CA GLN A 9 39.67 21.56 -11.10
C GLN A 9 39.99 20.51 -12.19
N MET A 10 40.86 19.58 -11.87
CA MET A 10 40.98 18.32 -12.61
C MET A 10 39.65 17.56 -12.38
N THR A 11 38.70 17.74 -13.29
CA THR A 11 37.59 16.80 -13.43
C THR A 11 38.21 15.48 -13.88
N GLN A 12 38.38 14.53 -12.95
CA GLN A 12 38.62 13.14 -13.33
C GLN A 12 37.48 12.72 -14.24
N ASP A 13 37.82 12.34 -15.46
CA ASP A 13 36.88 11.76 -16.41
C ASP A 13 36.45 10.39 -15.85
N VAL A 14 35.39 10.39 -15.08
CA VAL A 14 34.87 9.17 -14.47
C VAL A 14 34.15 8.38 -15.57
N ASP A 15 34.66 7.18 -15.87
CA ASP A 15 33.97 6.28 -16.80
C ASP A 15 32.59 5.90 -16.22
N LEU A 16 31.55 6.53 -16.75
CA LEU A 16 30.18 6.32 -16.30
C LEU A 16 29.66 4.89 -16.59
N MET A 17 30.29 4.18 -17.54
CA MET A 17 29.92 2.80 -17.87
C MET A 17 30.21 1.81 -16.73
N GLN A 18 31.08 2.13 -15.79
CA GLN A 18 31.32 1.31 -14.60
C GLN A 18 30.10 1.19 -13.69
N PHE A 19 29.11 2.11 -13.81
CA PHE A 19 27.87 2.08 -13.04
C PHE A 19 26.74 1.34 -13.77
N VAL A 20 26.97 0.83 -14.98
CA VAL A 20 26.00 0.10 -15.77
C VAL A 20 26.27 -1.41 -15.62
N PRO A 21 25.32 -2.19 -15.10
CA PRO A 21 25.52 -3.63 -14.94
C PRO A 21 25.64 -4.31 -16.31
N LYS A 22 26.53 -5.31 -16.40
CA LYS A 22 26.69 -6.14 -17.60
C LYS A 22 25.57 -7.16 -17.69
N VAL A 23 24.47 -6.76 -18.32
CA VAL A 23 23.29 -7.58 -18.48
C VAL A 23 22.74 -7.41 -19.89
N HIS A 24 22.02 -8.42 -20.37
CA HIS A 24 21.23 -8.32 -21.58
C HIS A 24 19.81 -8.86 -21.36
N PHE A 25 18.88 -8.50 -22.23
CA PHE A 25 17.51 -8.97 -22.17
C PHE A 25 17.27 -10.03 -23.23
N GLU A 26 16.68 -11.16 -22.83
CA GLU A 26 16.38 -12.28 -23.70
C GLU A 26 15.01 -12.88 -23.36
N GLN A 27 14.28 -13.35 -24.36
CA GLN A 27 13.07 -14.14 -24.14
C GLN A 27 13.45 -15.61 -24.00
N ILE A 28 13.21 -16.20 -22.83
CA ILE A 28 13.56 -17.60 -22.55
C ILE A 28 12.27 -18.37 -22.24
N PRO A 29 12.03 -19.53 -22.91
CA PRO A 29 10.93 -20.42 -22.54
C PRO A 29 11.04 -20.86 -21.08
N ILE A 30 9.92 -20.86 -20.37
CA ILE A 30 9.88 -21.20 -18.93
C ILE A 30 10.52 -22.55 -18.64
N ARG A 31 10.37 -23.56 -19.54
CA ARG A 31 10.99 -24.89 -19.39
C ARG A 31 12.53 -24.85 -19.30
N ASN A 32 13.14 -23.80 -19.85
CA ASN A 32 14.60 -23.62 -19.88
C ASN A 32 15.12 -22.81 -18.68
N LEU A 33 14.26 -22.51 -17.73
CA LEU A 33 14.58 -21.76 -16.52
C LEU A 33 14.61 -22.72 -15.32
N VAL A 34 15.68 -22.63 -14.52
CA VAL A 34 15.86 -23.44 -13.32
C VAL A 34 15.82 -22.55 -12.09
N SER A 35 14.82 -22.74 -11.22
CA SER A 35 14.77 -22.03 -9.95
C SER A 35 15.71 -22.66 -8.94
N ASN A 36 16.58 -21.85 -8.33
CA ASN A 36 17.45 -22.30 -7.25
C ASN A 36 16.68 -22.29 -5.93
N GLN A 37 16.50 -23.47 -5.30
CA GLN A 37 15.68 -23.62 -4.09
C GLN A 37 16.47 -23.39 -2.80
N GLU A 38 17.80 -23.36 -2.83
CA GLU A 38 18.62 -23.34 -1.60
C GLU A 38 18.51 -22.04 -0.82
N TYR A 39 18.46 -20.89 -1.49
CA TYR A 39 18.33 -19.58 -0.85
C TYR A 39 17.01 -18.86 -1.14
N GLN A 40 16.19 -19.37 -2.04
CA GLN A 40 14.91 -18.75 -2.37
C GLN A 40 13.82 -19.15 -1.38
N ARG A 41 12.82 -18.27 -1.23
CA ARG A 41 11.62 -18.60 -0.45
C ARG A 41 10.81 -19.69 -1.16
N ASN A 42 10.07 -20.46 -0.38
CA ASN A 42 9.14 -21.44 -0.92
C ASN A 42 8.08 -20.80 -1.82
N LEU A 43 7.74 -21.49 -2.91
CA LEU A 43 6.67 -21.06 -3.81
C LEU A 43 5.32 -21.10 -3.10
N SER A 44 4.62 -19.97 -3.10
CA SER A 44 3.26 -19.87 -2.55
C SER A 44 2.22 -20.10 -3.65
N GLN A 45 1.63 -21.28 -3.66
CA GLN A 45 0.57 -21.65 -4.63
C GLN A 45 -0.64 -20.71 -4.52
N HIS A 46 -1.03 -20.34 -3.30
CA HIS A 46 -2.13 -19.37 -3.08
C HIS A 46 -1.83 -18.00 -3.70
N HIS A 47 -0.57 -17.52 -3.57
CA HIS A 47 -0.16 -16.28 -4.22
C HIS A 47 -0.22 -16.38 -5.74
N VAL A 48 0.30 -17.49 -6.31
CA VAL A 48 0.27 -17.74 -7.76
C VAL A 48 -1.16 -17.75 -8.30
N GLN A 49 -2.08 -18.49 -7.67
CA GLN A 49 -3.48 -18.55 -8.07
C GLN A 49 -4.18 -17.19 -8.01
N ARG A 50 -3.98 -16.44 -6.92
CA ARG A 50 -4.57 -15.11 -6.75
C ARG A 50 -4.05 -14.11 -7.78
N ALA A 51 -2.74 -14.13 -8.06
CA ALA A 51 -2.13 -13.25 -9.06
C ALA A 51 -2.55 -13.65 -10.49
N ALA A 52 -2.68 -14.93 -10.78
CA ALA A 52 -3.16 -15.42 -12.07
C ALA A 52 -4.62 -15.01 -12.35
N ALA A 53 -5.48 -14.97 -11.31
CA ALA A 53 -6.86 -14.53 -11.44
C ALA A 53 -7.00 -13.03 -11.78
N ASN A 54 -5.98 -12.22 -11.48
CA ASN A 54 -5.93 -10.79 -11.77
C ASN A 54 -4.72 -10.46 -12.66
N PHE A 55 -4.45 -11.34 -13.63
CA PHE A 55 -3.27 -11.25 -14.47
C PHE A 55 -3.32 -10.04 -15.40
N ASP A 56 -2.26 -9.22 -15.31
CA ASP A 56 -2.01 -8.13 -16.26
C ASP A 56 -0.59 -8.29 -16.83
N LEU A 57 -0.52 -8.43 -18.15
CA LEU A 57 0.73 -8.63 -18.89
C LEU A 57 1.74 -7.51 -18.65
N TYR A 58 1.28 -6.27 -18.49
CA TYR A 58 2.14 -5.10 -18.34
C TYR A 58 2.65 -4.90 -16.90
N GLN A 59 2.11 -5.64 -15.92
CA GLN A 59 2.59 -5.64 -14.54
C GLN A 59 3.68 -6.69 -14.26
N ILE A 60 4.05 -7.47 -15.27
CA ILE A 60 5.09 -8.50 -15.15
C ILE A 60 6.47 -7.87 -15.25
N ASN A 61 7.28 -8.05 -14.20
CA ASN A 61 8.69 -7.68 -14.24
C ASN A 61 9.52 -8.76 -14.92
N PRO A 62 10.62 -8.41 -15.63
CA PRO A 62 11.56 -9.38 -16.17
C PRO A 62 12.12 -10.29 -15.08
N VAL A 63 12.25 -11.58 -15.39
CA VAL A 63 12.86 -12.58 -14.51
C VAL A 63 14.37 -12.35 -14.48
N LYS A 64 14.98 -12.31 -13.28
CA LYS A 64 16.45 -12.19 -13.18
C LYS A 64 17.08 -13.56 -13.23
N VAL A 65 18.00 -13.73 -14.16
CA VAL A 65 18.64 -14.99 -14.50
C VAL A 65 20.15 -14.86 -14.45
N SER A 66 20.80 -15.77 -13.77
CA SER A 66 22.25 -15.97 -13.88
C SER A 66 22.50 -17.14 -14.83
N ARG A 67 23.27 -16.91 -15.86
CA ARG A 67 23.64 -17.94 -16.84
C ARG A 67 25.02 -18.49 -16.51
N ARG A 68 25.08 -19.79 -16.14
CA ARG A 68 26.33 -20.47 -15.83
C ARG A 68 26.35 -21.83 -16.50
N ASN A 69 27.44 -22.14 -17.20
CA ASN A 69 27.61 -23.42 -17.90
C ASN A 69 26.43 -23.77 -18.83
N GLY A 70 25.84 -22.76 -19.48
CA GLY A 70 24.69 -22.94 -20.37
C GLY A 70 23.34 -23.16 -19.67
N ILE A 71 23.29 -23.10 -18.34
CA ILE A 71 22.07 -23.24 -17.54
C ILE A 71 21.60 -21.90 -17.05
N ASN A 72 20.30 -21.64 -17.16
CA ASN A 72 19.66 -20.38 -16.77
C ASN A 72 19.07 -20.50 -15.36
N TYR A 73 19.82 -20.07 -14.36
CA TYR A 73 19.40 -20.10 -12.97
C TYR A 73 18.59 -18.84 -12.61
N VAL A 74 17.34 -19.01 -12.24
CA VAL A 74 16.48 -17.92 -11.78
C VAL A 74 16.84 -17.57 -10.36
N PHE A 75 17.23 -16.33 -10.10
CA PHE A 75 17.47 -15.85 -8.73
C PHE A 75 16.43 -14.82 -8.26
N ASN A 76 15.60 -14.29 -9.18
CA ASN A 76 14.39 -13.54 -8.84
C ASN A 76 13.34 -13.73 -9.94
N GLY A 77 12.06 -13.88 -9.54
CA GLY A 77 10.92 -14.02 -10.46
C GLY A 77 10.35 -15.43 -10.52
N GLN A 78 10.67 -16.34 -9.58
CA GLN A 78 10.09 -17.69 -9.57
C GLN A 78 8.54 -17.68 -9.52
N HIS A 79 7.91 -16.75 -8.79
CA HIS A 79 6.46 -16.61 -8.79
C HIS A 79 5.96 -16.13 -10.16
N THR A 80 6.68 -15.21 -10.80
CA THR A 80 6.34 -14.68 -12.13
C THR A 80 6.27 -15.81 -13.16
N ILE A 81 7.27 -16.69 -13.22
CA ILE A 81 7.26 -17.81 -14.18
C ILE A 81 6.11 -18.80 -13.92
N GLU A 82 5.76 -19.07 -12.66
CA GLU A 82 4.63 -19.96 -12.33
C GLU A 82 3.27 -19.31 -12.62
N ILE A 83 3.13 -17.99 -12.41
CA ILE A 83 1.93 -17.24 -12.79
C ILE A 83 1.74 -17.28 -14.31
N VAL A 84 2.79 -16.98 -15.08
CA VAL A 84 2.73 -17.01 -16.56
C VAL A 84 2.46 -18.42 -17.07
N ALA A 85 3.10 -19.44 -16.52
CA ALA A 85 2.86 -20.83 -16.89
C ALA A 85 1.41 -21.25 -16.60
N LEU A 86 0.84 -20.82 -15.48
CA LEU A 86 -0.54 -21.12 -15.13
C LEU A 86 -1.53 -20.43 -16.06
N VAL A 87 -1.34 -19.13 -16.33
CA VAL A 87 -2.25 -18.35 -17.20
C VAL A 87 -2.19 -18.81 -18.65
N SER A 88 -0.98 -19.09 -19.18
CA SER A 88 -0.79 -19.54 -20.55
C SER A 88 -1.09 -21.04 -20.75
N GLY A 89 -1.15 -21.80 -19.68
CA GLY A 89 -1.29 -23.27 -19.72
C GLY A 89 -0.07 -24.00 -20.28
N SER A 90 1.09 -23.33 -20.44
CA SER A 90 2.27 -23.91 -21.08
C SER A 90 3.59 -23.40 -20.50
N ARG A 91 4.55 -24.31 -20.32
CA ARG A 91 5.94 -23.94 -20.01
C ARG A 91 6.80 -23.65 -21.25
N GLU A 92 6.23 -23.77 -22.45
CA GLU A 92 6.85 -23.29 -23.70
C GLU A 92 6.76 -21.76 -23.82
N THR A 93 5.87 -21.13 -23.04
CA THR A 93 5.70 -19.68 -23.06
C THR A 93 6.99 -18.98 -22.71
N PRO A 94 7.52 -18.07 -23.55
CA PRO A 94 8.70 -17.30 -23.23
C PRO A 94 8.36 -16.20 -22.23
N VAL A 95 9.31 -15.89 -21.37
CA VAL A 95 9.26 -14.72 -20.48
C VAL A 95 10.49 -13.85 -20.71
N TRP A 96 10.34 -12.55 -20.53
CA TRP A 96 11.48 -11.66 -20.57
C TRP A 96 12.39 -11.92 -19.37
N CYS A 97 13.66 -12.15 -19.67
CA CYS A 97 14.71 -12.37 -18.68
C CYS A 97 15.76 -11.27 -18.78
N MET A 98 16.19 -10.78 -17.63
CA MET A 98 17.38 -9.96 -17.45
C MET A 98 18.52 -10.91 -17.11
N VAL A 99 19.41 -11.18 -18.07
CA VAL A 99 20.43 -12.23 -17.98
C VAL A 99 21.77 -11.64 -17.58
N TYR A 100 22.37 -12.24 -16.56
CA TYR A 100 23.71 -11.96 -16.05
C TYR A 100 24.62 -13.15 -16.39
N ASP A 101 25.64 -12.94 -17.19
CA ASP A 101 26.55 -14.01 -17.66
C ASP A 101 27.77 -14.22 -16.77
N ASP A 102 28.00 -13.33 -15.81
CA ASP A 102 29.20 -13.30 -14.98
C ASP A 102 28.94 -13.40 -13.46
N LEU A 103 27.70 -13.72 -13.04
CA LEU A 103 27.37 -13.87 -11.63
C LEU A 103 27.77 -15.25 -11.10
N GLY A 104 28.54 -15.26 -10.01
CA GLY A 104 28.74 -16.45 -9.19
C GLY A 104 27.56 -16.72 -8.27
N TYR A 105 27.42 -17.97 -7.81
CA TYR A 105 26.34 -18.42 -6.92
C TYR A 105 26.21 -17.60 -5.63
N GLU A 106 27.33 -17.30 -4.98
CA GLU A 106 27.34 -16.50 -3.75
C GLU A 106 26.82 -15.07 -3.99
N HIS A 107 27.22 -14.48 -5.11
CA HIS A 107 26.77 -13.13 -5.48
C HIS A 107 25.26 -13.12 -5.83
N GLU A 108 24.74 -14.16 -6.48
CA GLU A 108 23.29 -14.29 -6.69
C GLU A 108 22.51 -14.29 -5.37
N ALA A 109 22.98 -15.09 -4.39
CA ALA A 109 22.35 -15.19 -3.08
C ALA A 109 22.39 -13.85 -2.33
N ASP A 110 23.52 -13.11 -2.41
CA ASP A 110 23.64 -11.77 -1.82
C ASP A 110 22.69 -10.78 -2.49
N ILE A 111 22.63 -10.75 -3.82
CA ILE A 111 21.68 -9.89 -4.55
C ILE A 111 20.24 -10.24 -4.15
N PHE A 112 19.88 -11.55 -4.08
CA PHE A 112 18.55 -11.97 -3.67
C PHE A 112 18.19 -11.45 -2.26
N ALA A 113 19.11 -11.59 -1.31
CA ALA A 113 18.91 -11.15 0.07
C ALA A 113 18.74 -9.64 0.21
N ASN A 114 19.46 -8.86 -0.61
CA ASN A 114 19.57 -7.40 -0.46
C ASN A 114 18.75 -6.59 -1.48
N GLN A 115 18.24 -7.20 -2.56
CA GLN A 115 17.55 -6.48 -3.65
C GLN A 115 16.38 -5.62 -3.20
N MET A 116 15.68 -6.00 -2.13
CA MET A 116 14.55 -5.27 -1.58
C MET A 116 14.92 -4.31 -0.44
N LYS A 117 16.17 -4.35 0.03
CA LYS A 117 16.62 -3.60 1.21
C LYS A 117 16.47 -2.08 1.07
N TYR A 118 16.69 -1.58 -0.13
CA TYR A 118 16.65 -0.14 -0.43
C TYR A 118 15.44 0.27 -1.26
N VAL A 119 14.50 -0.65 -1.52
CA VAL A 119 13.25 -0.33 -2.21
C VAL A 119 12.29 0.30 -1.21
N LYS A 120 11.90 1.55 -1.46
CA LYS A 120 10.86 2.22 -0.67
C LYS A 120 9.49 1.73 -1.14
N PRO A 121 8.71 1.03 -0.30
CA PRO A 121 7.35 0.64 -0.68
C PRO A 121 6.46 1.87 -0.83
N LEU A 122 5.49 1.79 -1.73
CA LEU A 122 4.47 2.83 -1.88
C LEU A 122 3.63 2.92 -0.60
N LEU A 123 3.36 4.15 -0.18
CA LEU A 123 2.43 4.41 0.91
C LEU A 123 0.98 4.21 0.44
N PRO A 124 0.04 3.85 1.33
CA PRO A 124 -1.38 3.73 0.97
C PRO A 124 -1.94 4.96 0.25
N TYR A 125 -1.53 6.15 0.66
CA TYR A 125 -1.91 7.39 -0.01
C TYR A 125 -1.42 7.45 -1.46
N GLU A 126 -0.15 7.07 -1.72
CA GLU A 126 0.43 7.08 -3.06
C GLU A 126 -0.29 6.08 -3.99
N ILE A 127 -0.63 4.90 -3.44
CA ILE A 127 -1.42 3.89 -4.15
C ILE A 127 -2.83 4.41 -4.46
N PHE A 128 -3.48 5.05 -3.48
CA PHE A 128 -4.82 5.60 -3.64
C PHE A 128 -4.86 6.68 -4.72
N MET A 129 -3.90 7.61 -4.72
CA MET A 129 -3.80 8.65 -5.74
C MET A 129 -3.51 8.08 -7.13
N ALA A 130 -2.61 7.09 -7.24
CA ALA A 130 -2.36 6.42 -8.51
C ALA A 130 -3.62 5.72 -9.06
N ASN A 131 -4.45 5.14 -8.19
CA ASN A 131 -5.73 4.54 -8.59
C ASN A 131 -6.76 5.59 -9.05
N ILE A 132 -6.76 6.79 -8.49
CA ILE A 132 -7.58 7.92 -8.99
C ILE A 132 -7.14 8.28 -10.41
N GLU A 133 -5.83 8.47 -10.63
CA GLU A 133 -5.28 8.80 -11.96
C GLU A 133 -5.55 7.67 -12.99
N ALA A 134 -5.58 6.42 -12.54
CA ALA A 134 -5.95 5.27 -13.37
C ALA A 134 -7.46 5.19 -13.68
N GLY A 135 -8.28 6.06 -13.10
CA GLY A 135 -9.73 6.08 -13.32
C GLY A 135 -10.50 4.97 -12.59
N ASN A 136 -9.95 4.42 -11.50
CA ASN A 136 -10.61 3.36 -10.74
C ASN A 136 -11.85 3.89 -10.00
N ASP A 137 -13.02 3.39 -10.35
CA ASP A 137 -14.33 3.84 -9.85
C ASP A 137 -14.40 3.92 -8.32
N LYS A 138 -13.89 2.93 -7.62
CA LYS A 138 -13.94 2.90 -6.15
C LYS A 138 -13.23 4.10 -5.53
N GLN A 139 -12.02 4.41 -5.97
CA GLN A 139 -11.24 5.53 -5.43
C GLN A 139 -11.85 6.87 -5.82
N LEU A 140 -12.40 6.99 -7.03
CA LEU A 140 -13.13 8.17 -7.49
C LEU A 140 -14.37 8.41 -6.62
N ILE A 141 -15.19 7.39 -6.38
CA ILE A 141 -16.38 7.47 -5.53
C ILE A 141 -16.03 7.89 -4.09
N ILE A 142 -14.95 7.31 -3.52
CA ILE A 142 -14.49 7.65 -2.16
C ILE A 142 -14.01 9.10 -2.12
N ARG A 143 -13.24 9.55 -3.11
CA ARG A 143 -12.76 10.94 -3.21
C ARG A 143 -13.94 11.90 -3.27
N ASP A 144 -14.87 11.69 -4.19
CA ASP A 144 -16.04 12.55 -4.41
C ASP A 144 -16.92 12.63 -3.16
N LEU A 145 -17.05 11.50 -2.44
CA LEU A 145 -17.74 11.47 -1.16
C LEU A 145 -17.02 12.33 -0.09
N VAL A 146 -15.71 12.21 0.03
CA VAL A 146 -14.92 13.02 0.98
C VAL A 146 -15.06 14.52 0.65
N GLU A 147 -14.90 14.87 -0.62
CA GLU A 147 -14.99 16.26 -1.09
C GLU A 147 -16.39 16.85 -0.92
N SER A 148 -17.45 16.03 -0.97
CA SER A 148 -18.83 16.49 -0.73
C SER A 148 -19.08 17.01 0.69
N TYR A 149 -18.17 16.75 1.61
CA TYR A 149 -18.19 17.25 2.99
C TYR A 149 -17.14 18.35 3.26
N ASP A 150 -16.65 19.01 2.23
CA ASP A 150 -15.59 20.03 2.30
C ASP A 150 -14.30 19.49 2.95
N LEU A 151 -14.06 18.19 2.80
CA LEU A 151 -12.86 17.47 3.26
C LEU A 151 -11.95 17.14 2.08
N THR A 152 -10.70 16.79 2.36
CA THR A 152 -9.72 16.43 1.33
C THR A 152 -8.99 15.12 1.67
N ILE A 153 -8.61 14.37 0.64
CA ILE A 153 -7.65 13.27 0.80
C ILE A 153 -6.26 13.90 0.95
N ALA A 154 -5.56 13.57 2.04
CA ALA A 154 -4.29 14.21 2.39
C ALA A 154 -3.19 13.18 2.66
N SER A 155 -1.94 13.55 2.37
CA SER A 155 -0.77 12.73 2.69
C SER A 155 -0.33 12.84 4.16
N THR A 156 -0.72 13.93 4.83
CA THR A 156 -0.37 14.24 6.23
C THR A 156 -1.60 14.72 7.00
N THR A 157 -1.55 14.58 8.32
CA THR A 157 -2.66 14.99 9.20
C THR A 157 -2.79 16.51 9.20
N THR A 158 -3.87 17.01 8.63
CA THR A 158 -4.23 18.42 8.57
C THR A 158 -5.72 18.60 8.96
N PRO A 159 -6.16 19.77 9.41
CA PRO A 159 -7.58 20.05 9.57
C PRO A 159 -8.31 19.84 8.23
N GLY A 160 -9.44 19.14 8.25
CA GLY A 160 -10.19 18.80 7.03
C GLY A 160 -9.53 17.75 6.14
N GLY A 161 -8.33 17.27 6.48
CA GLY A 161 -7.60 16.26 5.70
C GLY A 161 -7.76 14.84 6.24
N ILE A 162 -8.03 13.87 5.37
CA ILE A 162 -8.11 12.44 5.69
C ILE A 162 -6.89 11.72 5.09
N CYS A 163 -5.98 11.25 5.97
CA CYS A 163 -4.79 10.50 5.56
C CYS A 163 -5.02 8.98 5.56
N ALA A 164 -6.03 8.51 6.28
CA ALA A 164 -6.27 7.10 6.50
C ALA A 164 -7.06 6.48 5.33
N VAL A 165 -6.57 6.64 4.10
CA VAL A 165 -7.23 6.20 2.86
C VAL A 165 -7.53 4.70 2.85
N ALA A 166 -6.61 3.87 3.32
CA ALA A 166 -6.86 2.42 3.44
C ALA A 166 -8.04 2.10 4.37
N THR A 167 -8.33 2.98 5.35
CA THR A 167 -9.51 2.82 6.21
C THR A 167 -10.80 3.19 5.48
N LEU A 168 -10.79 4.23 4.65
CA LEU A 168 -11.93 4.57 3.80
C LEU A 168 -12.27 3.40 2.87
N GLU A 169 -11.27 2.85 2.18
CA GLU A 169 -11.43 1.68 1.31
C GLU A 169 -11.96 0.47 2.08
N ASN A 170 -11.38 0.15 3.24
CA ASN A 170 -11.81 -0.99 4.06
C ASN A 170 -13.25 -0.85 4.57
N ILE A 171 -13.69 0.35 4.96
CA ILE A 171 -15.07 0.59 5.38
C ILE A 171 -16.00 0.45 4.17
N HIS A 172 -15.63 1.01 3.03
CA HIS A 172 -16.39 0.87 1.78
C HIS A 172 -16.53 -0.60 1.37
N ASP A 173 -15.43 -1.36 1.35
CA ASP A 173 -15.42 -2.75 0.90
C ASP A 173 -16.20 -3.66 1.86
N LYS A 174 -16.15 -3.38 3.16
CA LYS A 174 -16.77 -4.24 4.18
C LYS A 174 -18.24 -3.93 4.45
N TYR A 175 -18.59 -2.65 4.43
CA TYR A 175 -19.92 -2.20 4.88
C TYR A 175 -20.68 -1.42 3.80
N GLY A 176 -20.04 -1.12 2.67
CA GLY A 176 -20.63 -0.40 1.54
C GLY A 176 -20.56 1.13 1.67
N TYR A 177 -20.96 1.79 0.57
CA TYR A 177 -20.96 3.23 0.41
C TYR A 177 -21.74 3.97 1.51
N HIS A 178 -22.96 3.53 1.81
CA HIS A 178 -23.84 4.19 2.80
C HIS A 178 -23.25 4.21 4.21
N MET A 179 -22.51 3.17 4.60
CA MET A 179 -21.84 3.17 5.90
C MET A 179 -20.65 4.14 5.90
N LEU A 180 -19.89 4.18 4.81
CA LEU A 180 -18.78 5.13 4.69
C LEU A 180 -19.30 6.58 4.74
N ASP A 181 -20.35 6.89 3.99
CA ASP A 181 -21.04 8.18 4.02
C ASP A 181 -21.47 8.56 5.44
N HIS A 182 -22.16 7.64 6.13
CA HIS A 182 -22.65 7.87 7.50
C HIS A 182 -21.51 8.15 8.48
N VAL A 183 -20.39 7.41 8.38
CA VAL A 183 -19.20 7.62 9.22
C VAL A 183 -18.60 9.00 8.97
N ILE A 184 -18.37 9.38 7.71
CA ILE A 184 -17.79 10.69 7.36
C ILE A 184 -18.70 11.81 7.82
N ARG A 185 -20.00 11.72 7.52
CA ARG A 185 -21.01 12.72 7.87
C ARG A 185 -21.09 12.96 9.38
N LEU A 186 -21.15 11.90 10.18
CA LEU A 186 -21.22 12.03 11.64
C LEU A 186 -19.93 12.65 12.21
N ILE A 187 -18.76 12.26 11.73
CA ILE A 187 -17.50 12.84 12.20
C ILE A 187 -17.41 14.31 11.80
N ALA A 188 -17.68 14.65 10.55
CA ALA A 188 -17.64 16.01 10.07
C ALA A 188 -18.62 16.90 10.85
N ALA A 189 -19.86 16.45 11.03
CA ALA A 189 -20.90 17.19 11.74
C ALA A 189 -20.63 17.36 13.25
N THR A 190 -19.85 16.45 13.86
CA THR A 190 -19.62 16.45 15.31
C THR A 190 -18.35 17.22 15.70
N TRP A 191 -17.27 17.13 14.91
CA TRP A 191 -15.96 17.71 15.23
C TRP A 191 -15.42 18.65 14.15
N GLU A 192 -16.24 19.03 13.17
CA GLU A 192 -15.94 20.06 12.16
C GLU A 192 -14.58 19.91 11.47
N GLY A 193 -14.21 18.67 11.16
CA GLY A 193 -12.93 18.39 10.50
C GLY A 193 -11.69 18.55 11.38
N ALA A 194 -11.85 18.56 12.72
CA ALA A 194 -10.70 18.65 13.64
C ALA A 194 -9.63 17.61 13.32
N SER A 195 -8.37 18.01 13.40
CA SER A 195 -7.24 17.08 13.24
C SER A 195 -7.43 15.85 14.13
N GLN A 196 -7.15 14.66 13.64
CA GLN A 196 -7.30 13.37 14.31
C GLN A 196 -8.75 12.83 14.40
N SER A 197 -9.80 13.60 14.08
CA SER A 197 -11.17 13.08 14.07
C SER A 197 -11.35 11.99 13.01
N PHE A 198 -10.60 12.06 11.91
CA PHE A 198 -10.55 11.08 10.83
C PHE A 198 -9.39 10.09 10.96
N SER A 199 -8.95 9.78 12.20
CA SER A 199 -7.97 8.71 12.38
C SER A 199 -8.54 7.34 12.06
N ALA A 200 -7.69 6.41 11.61
CA ALA A 200 -8.10 5.05 11.25
C ALA A 200 -8.88 4.35 12.37
N ASN A 201 -8.43 4.48 13.62
CA ASN A 201 -9.11 3.87 14.76
C ASN A 201 -10.47 4.51 15.06
N MET A 202 -10.59 5.83 14.90
CA MET A 202 -11.85 6.53 15.10
C MET A 202 -12.89 6.12 14.04
N MET A 203 -12.53 6.17 12.76
CA MET A 203 -13.44 5.80 11.66
C MET A 203 -13.87 4.33 11.75
N ASN A 204 -12.92 3.42 11.96
CA ASN A 204 -13.25 2.00 12.15
C ASN A 204 -14.07 1.75 13.43
N GLY A 205 -13.81 2.50 14.51
CA GLY A 205 -14.57 2.41 15.75
C GLY A 205 -16.02 2.85 15.57
N LEU A 206 -16.22 3.98 14.89
CA LEU A 206 -17.56 4.46 14.58
C LEU A 206 -18.31 3.52 13.62
N ALA A 207 -17.64 3.02 12.58
CA ALA A 207 -18.23 2.03 11.69
C ALA A 207 -18.69 0.76 12.42
N ARG A 208 -17.88 0.26 13.38
CA ARG A 208 -18.26 -0.87 14.24
C ARG A 208 -19.45 -0.54 15.14
N PHE A 209 -19.47 0.63 15.74
CA PHE A 209 -20.59 1.10 16.58
C PHE A 209 -21.88 1.20 15.77
N LEU A 210 -21.84 1.85 14.61
CA LEU A 210 -22.99 1.96 13.71
C LEU A 210 -23.46 0.62 13.19
N ASN A 211 -22.56 -0.29 12.84
CA ASN A 211 -22.93 -1.64 12.40
C ASN A 211 -23.64 -2.45 13.51
N ALA A 212 -23.29 -2.20 14.77
CA ALA A 212 -23.90 -2.91 15.89
C ALA A 212 -25.24 -2.29 16.35
N TYR A 213 -25.42 -0.99 16.21
CA TYR A 213 -26.52 -0.23 16.82
C TYR A 213 -27.22 0.73 15.86
N GLY A 214 -26.92 0.71 14.56
CA GLY A 214 -27.28 1.74 13.59
C GLY A 214 -28.74 2.16 13.61
N ASP A 215 -29.67 1.22 13.66
CA ASP A 215 -31.11 1.49 13.68
C ASP A 215 -31.58 2.22 14.94
N ALA A 216 -30.82 2.11 16.04
CA ALA A 216 -31.11 2.77 17.32
C ALA A 216 -30.40 4.12 17.46
N ILE A 217 -29.47 4.47 16.58
CA ILE A 217 -28.67 5.67 16.67
C ILE A 217 -29.34 6.82 15.92
N LYS A 218 -29.54 7.92 16.63
CA LYS A 218 -30.04 9.18 16.05
C LYS A 218 -28.86 10.16 15.90
N ASP A 219 -28.63 10.64 14.70
CA ASP A 219 -27.50 11.51 14.35
C ASP A 219 -27.50 12.81 15.20
N ASP A 220 -28.67 13.40 15.43
CA ASP A 220 -28.78 14.62 16.26
C ASP A 220 -28.34 14.36 17.70
N ILE A 221 -28.76 13.24 18.27
CA ILE A 221 -28.36 12.83 19.63
C ILE A 221 -26.86 12.51 19.67
N PHE A 222 -26.36 11.86 18.64
CA PHE A 222 -24.92 11.60 18.50
C PHE A 222 -24.13 12.88 18.52
N LYS A 223 -24.46 13.82 17.64
CA LYS A 223 -23.83 15.15 17.53
C LYS A 223 -23.90 15.92 18.87
N GLU A 224 -25.09 15.96 19.50
CA GLU A 224 -25.28 16.65 20.76
C GLU A 224 -24.38 16.08 21.87
N LYS A 225 -24.34 14.76 22.02
CA LYS A 225 -23.62 14.11 23.13
C LYS A 225 -22.12 14.03 22.88
N LEU A 226 -21.72 13.62 21.70
CA LEU A 226 -20.31 13.43 21.36
C LEU A 226 -19.61 14.78 21.04
N GLY A 227 -20.34 15.77 20.53
CA GLY A 227 -19.83 17.10 20.29
C GLY A 227 -19.46 17.88 21.58
N ARG A 228 -19.94 17.45 22.74
CA ARG A 228 -19.55 18.05 24.05
C ARG A 228 -18.16 17.62 24.50
N ILE A 229 -17.55 16.65 23.87
CA ILE A 229 -16.23 16.13 24.19
C ILE A 229 -15.28 16.31 23.02
N SER A 230 -14.04 16.62 23.34
CA SER A 230 -13.01 16.71 22.30
C SER A 230 -12.62 15.33 21.80
N ILE A 231 -12.15 15.27 20.54
CA ILE A 231 -11.62 14.01 19.97
C ILE A 231 -10.45 13.44 20.81
N LYS A 232 -9.67 14.30 21.48
CA LYS A 232 -8.58 13.89 22.40
C LYS A 232 -9.12 13.18 23.64
N GLU A 233 -10.20 13.68 24.21
CA GLU A 233 -10.86 13.05 25.36
C GLU A 233 -11.46 11.70 24.99
N LEU A 234 -12.15 11.64 23.82
CA LEU A 234 -12.67 10.38 23.30
C LEU A 234 -11.56 9.36 23.08
N ALA A 235 -10.43 9.77 22.46
CA ALA A 235 -9.28 8.91 22.23
C ALA A 235 -8.63 8.41 23.54
N ARG A 236 -8.58 9.25 24.57
CA ARG A 236 -8.10 8.84 25.90
C ARG A 236 -9.00 7.78 26.50
N THR A 237 -10.32 8.01 26.52
CA THR A 237 -11.29 7.03 27.01
C THR A 237 -11.22 5.71 26.22
N ALA A 238 -11.06 5.80 24.90
CA ALA A 238 -10.89 4.62 24.04
C ALA A 238 -9.67 3.79 24.45
N LYS A 239 -8.52 4.46 24.69
CA LYS A 239 -7.27 3.81 25.12
C LYS A 239 -7.40 3.14 26.49
N ASP A 240 -8.12 3.76 27.42
CA ASP A 240 -8.35 3.23 28.76
C ASP A 240 -9.26 1.97 28.73
N ARG A 241 -10.07 1.81 27.70
CA ARG A 241 -10.94 0.63 27.51
C ARG A 241 -10.24 -0.50 26.79
N ARG A 242 -9.84 -0.27 25.54
CA ARG A 242 -9.11 -1.23 24.70
C ARG A 242 -8.25 -0.52 23.68
N SER A 243 -7.25 -1.22 23.14
CA SER A 243 -6.48 -0.72 22.02
C SER A 243 -7.28 -0.71 20.72
N GLY A 244 -6.96 0.25 19.85
CA GLY A 244 -7.46 0.29 18.48
C GLY A 244 -8.94 0.68 18.34
N SER A 245 -9.56 0.27 17.24
CA SER A 245 -10.92 0.65 16.87
C SER A 245 -12.02 0.13 17.82
N LEU A 246 -11.76 -0.97 18.50
CA LEU A 246 -12.73 -1.53 19.46
C LEU A 246 -12.86 -0.62 20.68
N GLY A 247 -11.76 -0.07 21.18
CA GLY A 247 -11.79 0.94 22.26
C GLY A 247 -12.58 2.18 21.87
N PHE A 248 -12.45 2.66 20.62
CA PHE A 248 -13.27 3.77 20.13
C PHE A 248 -14.76 3.41 20.08
N ALA A 249 -15.13 2.22 19.61
CA ALA A 249 -16.53 1.79 19.60
C ALA A 249 -17.13 1.75 21.03
N GLU A 250 -16.40 1.22 22.01
CA GLU A 250 -16.81 1.20 23.42
C GLU A 250 -16.89 2.62 24.02
N ALA A 251 -15.93 3.49 23.73
CA ALA A 251 -15.96 4.87 24.22
C ALA A 251 -17.14 5.66 23.65
N ILE A 252 -17.42 5.52 22.36
CA ILE A 252 -18.59 6.12 21.70
C ILE A 252 -19.89 5.63 22.39
N LEU A 253 -20.03 4.33 22.62
CA LEU A 253 -21.19 3.76 23.30
C LEU A 253 -21.39 4.35 24.70
N ILE A 254 -20.32 4.52 25.48
CA ILE A 254 -20.38 5.11 26.81
C ILE A 254 -20.92 6.54 26.76
N TYR A 255 -20.35 7.38 25.90
CA TYR A 255 -20.75 8.78 25.82
C TYR A 255 -22.15 8.93 25.20
N TYR A 256 -22.50 8.10 24.23
CA TYR A 256 -23.84 8.08 23.64
C TYR A 256 -24.92 7.72 24.67
N ASN A 257 -24.66 6.75 25.56
CA ASN A 257 -25.61 6.32 26.59
C ASN A 257 -25.61 7.19 27.85
N LYS A 258 -24.64 8.11 27.99
CA LYS A 258 -24.58 8.99 29.15
C LYS A 258 -25.82 9.88 29.20
N LYS A 259 -26.55 9.86 30.31
CA LYS A 259 -27.71 10.74 30.50
C LYS A 259 -27.21 12.18 30.52
N CYS A 260 -27.83 13.04 29.71
CA CYS A 260 -27.63 14.48 29.84
C CYS A 260 -28.20 14.90 31.20
N ARG A 261 -27.35 15.45 32.06
CA ARG A 261 -27.80 16.15 33.28
C ARG A 261 -28.02 17.60 32.95
#